data_4e69edcd44af485d2b068e47e28a7de8
#
_entry.id   4e69edcd44af485d2b068e47e28a7de8
#
_cell.length_a   1.000
_cell.length_b   1.000
_cell.length_c   1.000
_cell.angle_alpha   90.00
_cell.angle_beta   90.00
_cell.angle_gamma   90.00
#
_symmetry.space_group_name_H-M   'P 1'
#
loop_
_entity.id
_entity.type
_entity.pdbx_description
1 polymer ?
#
loop_
_entity_poly.entity_id
_entity_poly.type
_entity_poly.pdbx_seq_one_letter_code
_entity_poly.pdbx_strand_id
1 'polypeptide(L)'
;ITLTDNVKGEQLMGMGDRGIMLSGGTLNLHGNRTNAWTKLSKTAEAGVASIEVLNAAQWKVGDEIVLASTDYDARQAERRTIAAISGNRVTLDKPLAYMHFGEITFNVDESGEVGLLTRNIKVQASPDAEATFFGGHVMAMVTSRMFVEGVELNRMGQNLELARYPIHWHLVGDAGKGQYIRNAAIHDTYNRCVTVHGTNNLQVENNVTYNNVGHCFFLEDGIEHGNQFVRNLAIQTKCHTSKACDPTDLAPFGSTPDLLNFKTTGQDAKDILIPSDNTASSYWITNPDNTFVGNVAAGSDATGFWFAFPDHPTGAFEGSDASKKTWPAQTKIREFRGNVSHSNFDSLMQDRAPTANGHIRAWGFIAFANPAVRTDPVESVVENFTAYKNRNSGIWGRGEMHVYKGLKFADNGIGFTHAGGNFDRSFYPFTSRVVDSVFVGESGNIGNPRAPSEIAYGRSLPQPKVPDFPIRAYEFYDYHHELDNNTFVNYEDNATRKTGAISELLFSSFAMSTTNTVARSTFIKAKPAYFPPMEGNNRWSNDDWGNTSYGNTVFHDQDGTITGVPDSYVINTLSGVDLMLLLGLSATLG
;
A
#
# COMPACT_ATOMS: atom_id res chain seq x y z
N ILE A 1 22.22 -17.95 -16.03
CA ILE A 1 21.77 -19.25 -15.48
C ILE A 1 20.33 -19.43 -15.91
N THR A 2 20.06 -20.52 -16.66
CA THR A 2 18.68 -20.90 -17.00
C THR A 2 18.32 -22.18 -16.29
N LEU A 3 17.26 -22.15 -15.52
CA LEU A 3 16.71 -23.29 -14.79
C LEU A 3 15.68 -23.99 -15.69
N THR A 4 15.89 -25.26 -15.97
CA THR A 4 15.01 -26.08 -16.82
C THR A 4 14.27 -27.11 -15.97
N ASP A 5 13.12 -27.54 -16.45
CA ASP A 5 12.33 -28.63 -15.84
C ASP A 5 12.43 -29.87 -16.73
N ASN A 6 13.62 -30.50 -16.70
CA ASN A 6 13.90 -31.68 -17.53
C ASN A 6 13.38 -32.98 -16.92
N VAL A 7 13.24 -33.04 -15.61
CA VAL A 7 12.71 -34.19 -14.86
C VAL A 7 11.56 -33.71 -14.00
N LYS A 8 10.35 -33.90 -14.49
CA LYS A 8 9.16 -33.42 -13.78
C LYS A 8 8.94 -34.15 -12.45
N GLY A 9 8.60 -33.37 -11.43
CA GLY A 9 8.30 -33.88 -10.08
C GLY A 9 9.54 -34.30 -9.30
N GLU A 10 10.73 -33.88 -9.70
CA GLU A 10 11.96 -34.09 -8.94
C GLU A 10 11.85 -33.39 -7.57
N GLN A 11 12.33 -34.02 -6.53
CA GLN A 11 12.30 -33.50 -5.17
C GLN A 11 13.73 -33.31 -4.66
N LEU A 12 14.37 -32.24 -5.06
CA LEU A 12 15.69 -31.88 -4.57
C LEU A 12 15.58 -31.46 -3.09
N MET A 13 16.17 -32.26 -2.21
CA MET A 13 16.15 -32.04 -0.75
C MET A 13 14.74 -31.81 -0.15
N GLY A 14 13.71 -32.36 -0.76
CA GLY A 14 12.32 -32.14 -0.34
C GLY A 14 11.76 -30.75 -0.69
N MET A 15 12.52 -29.94 -1.40
CA MET A 15 12.17 -28.56 -1.74
C MET A 15 11.71 -28.39 -3.20
N GLY A 16 11.31 -29.47 -3.88
CA GLY A 16 10.89 -29.46 -5.27
C GLY A 16 12.05 -29.41 -6.24
N ASP A 17 11.75 -29.03 -7.44
CA ASP A 17 12.71 -28.94 -8.53
C ASP A 17 12.87 -27.50 -9.05
N ARG A 18 13.67 -27.34 -10.12
CA ARG A 18 13.86 -26.08 -10.84
C ARG A 18 14.40 -24.96 -9.95
N GLY A 19 15.28 -25.27 -8.99
CA GLY A 19 15.76 -24.31 -8.00
C GLY A 19 17.28 -24.32 -7.78
N ILE A 20 17.75 -23.27 -7.13
CA ILE A 20 19.08 -23.18 -6.51
C ILE A 20 18.84 -23.18 -4.99
N MET A 21 19.21 -24.27 -4.34
CA MET A 21 18.99 -24.44 -2.90
C MET A 21 20.32 -24.54 -2.17
N LEU A 22 20.50 -23.67 -1.18
CA LEU A 22 21.69 -23.62 -0.35
C LEU A 22 21.39 -24.32 0.98
N SER A 23 22.04 -25.44 1.23
CA SER A 23 22.04 -26.15 2.50
C SER A 23 23.43 -26.05 3.13
N GLY A 24 23.74 -24.91 3.72
CA GLY A 24 25.09 -24.47 4.03
C GLY A 24 25.80 -23.87 2.82
N GLY A 25 26.97 -23.30 3.04
CA GLY A 25 27.72 -22.64 1.99
C GLY A 25 27.27 -21.21 1.67
N THR A 26 27.84 -20.65 0.59
CA THR A 26 27.65 -19.24 0.24
C THR A 26 27.39 -19.09 -1.27
N LEU A 27 26.33 -18.34 -1.62
CA LEU A 27 26.08 -17.87 -2.97
C LEU A 27 26.45 -16.39 -3.08
N ASN A 28 27.36 -16.07 -4.00
CA ASN A 28 27.73 -14.70 -4.33
C ASN A 28 27.42 -14.43 -5.80
N LEU A 29 26.53 -13.48 -6.06
CA LEU A 29 26.20 -13.01 -7.41
C LEU A 29 26.33 -11.50 -7.44
N HIS A 30 27.31 -10.97 -8.17
CA HIS A 30 27.57 -9.53 -8.24
C HIS A 30 27.63 -9.05 -9.68
N GLY A 31 26.57 -8.39 -10.09
CA GLY A 31 26.48 -7.68 -11.37
C GLY A 31 27.06 -6.27 -11.30
N ASN A 32 27.06 -5.59 -12.44
CA ASN A 32 27.71 -4.28 -12.60
C ASN A 32 26.74 -3.10 -12.76
N ARG A 33 25.46 -3.28 -12.42
CA ARG A 33 24.43 -2.25 -12.51
C ARG A 33 23.94 -1.84 -11.12
N THR A 34 24.13 -0.58 -10.76
CA THR A 34 23.72 -0.04 -9.45
C THR A 34 22.67 1.07 -9.56
N ASN A 35 22.49 1.69 -10.74
CA ASN A 35 21.39 2.61 -11.00
C ASN A 35 20.14 1.83 -11.41
N ALA A 36 19.45 1.27 -10.41
CA ALA A 36 18.34 0.35 -10.64
C ALA A 36 17.07 1.05 -11.14
N TRP A 37 16.81 2.26 -10.67
CA TRP A 37 15.63 3.04 -11.06
C TRP A 37 15.80 4.53 -10.80
N THR A 38 14.96 5.31 -11.44
CA THR A 38 14.90 6.77 -11.33
C THR A 38 13.46 7.24 -11.48
N LYS A 39 13.23 8.54 -11.48
CA LYS A 39 11.94 9.16 -11.80
C LYS A 39 12.00 9.92 -13.11
N LEU A 40 10.84 10.14 -13.71
CA LEU A 40 10.66 11.14 -14.76
C LEU A 40 11.03 12.52 -14.24
N SER A 41 11.67 13.34 -15.04
CA SER A 41 11.96 14.75 -14.74
C SER A 41 10.94 15.71 -15.32
N LYS A 42 10.04 15.18 -16.17
CA LYS A 42 8.86 15.87 -16.70
C LYS A 42 7.84 14.85 -17.20
N THR A 43 6.61 15.29 -17.36
CA THR A 43 5.53 14.49 -17.93
C THR A 43 5.88 13.95 -19.31
N ALA A 44 5.65 12.65 -19.51
CA ALA A 44 5.77 11.96 -20.78
C ALA A 44 4.37 11.68 -21.34
N GLU A 45 4.00 12.42 -22.39
CA GLU A 45 2.66 12.33 -22.99
C GLU A 45 2.46 11.00 -23.73
N ALA A 46 1.21 10.57 -23.85
CA ALA A 46 0.86 9.47 -24.75
C ALA A 46 1.28 9.79 -26.19
N GLY A 47 1.77 8.79 -26.91
CA GLY A 47 2.23 8.94 -28.29
C GLY A 47 3.69 9.38 -28.45
N VAL A 48 4.38 9.78 -27.38
CA VAL A 48 5.82 10.11 -27.47
C VAL A 48 6.70 8.86 -27.39
N ALA A 49 7.82 8.88 -28.14
CA ALA A 49 8.82 7.81 -28.11
C ALA A 49 10.13 8.28 -27.42
N SER A 50 10.04 9.28 -26.55
CA SER A 50 11.22 9.81 -25.83
C SER A 50 10.77 10.33 -24.48
N ILE A 51 11.53 10.00 -23.45
CA ILE A 51 11.30 10.43 -22.08
C ILE A 51 12.53 11.16 -21.52
N GLU A 52 12.32 11.97 -20.51
CA GLU A 52 13.39 12.57 -19.72
C GLU A 52 13.31 12.08 -18.29
N VAL A 53 14.45 11.61 -17.79
CA VAL A 53 14.57 11.05 -16.45
C VAL A 53 15.56 11.86 -15.61
N LEU A 54 15.50 11.73 -14.29
CA LEU A 54 16.43 12.42 -13.40
C LEU A 54 17.84 11.86 -13.50
N ASN A 55 18.01 10.56 -13.80
CA ASN A 55 19.31 9.92 -13.88
C ASN A 55 19.28 8.68 -14.77
N ALA A 56 19.93 8.73 -15.93
CA ALA A 56 20.10 7.58 -16.84
C ALA A 56 21.52 7.00 -16.79
N ALA A 57 22.33 7.31 -15.78
CA ALA A 57 23.69 6.78 -15.66
C ALA A 57 23.70 5.24 -15.66
N GLN A 58 24.69 4.64 -16.34
CA GLN A 58 24.84 3.19 -16.54
C GLN A 58 23.80 2.51 -17.46
N TRP A 59 22.72 3.20 -17.85
CA TRP A 59 21.78 2.64 -18.82
C TRP A 59 22.41 2.58 -20.21
N LYS A 60 21.99 1.62 -21.01
CA LYS A 60 22.56 1.37 -22.34
C LYS A 60 21.46 1.16 -23.38
N VAL A 61 21.79 1.43 -24.63
CA VAL A 61 20.96 1.03 -25.77
C VAL A 61 20.77 -0.49 -25.73
N GLY A 62 19.54 -0.93 -25.91
CA GLY A 62 19.13 -2.33 -25.81
C GLY A 62 18.70 -2.77 -24.41
N ASP A 63 18.89 -1.96 -23.37
CA ASP A 63 18.33 -2.25 -22.04
C ASP A 63 16.79 -2.16 -22.08
N GLU A 64 16.15 -3.03 -21.33
CA GLU A 64 14.71 -2.94 -21.05
C GLU A 64 14.46 -2.10 -19.80
N ILE A 65 13.51 -1.18 -19.91
CA ILE A 65 13.01 -0.35 -18.81
C ILE A 65 11.51 -0.51 -18.70
N VAL A 66 10.97 -0.15 -17.54
CA VAL A 66 9.52 -0.07 -17.30
C VAL A 66 9.16 1.26 -16.67
N LEU A 67 8.18 1.95 -17.25
CA LEU A 67 7.58 3.15 -16.67
C LEU A 67 6.40 2.72 -15.81
N ALA A 68 6.34 3.20 -14.58
CA ALA A 68 5.21 2.96 -13.69
C ALA A 68 3.96 3.71 -14.19
N SER A 69 2.79 3.16 -13.93
CA SER A 69 1.55 3.91 -14.06
C SER A 69 1.56 5.11 -13.10
N THR A 70 1.03 6.22 -13.54
CA THR A 70 0.75 7.39 -12.70
C THR A 70 -0.74 7.71 -12.66
N ASP A 71 -1.57 6.73 -12.94
CA ASP A 71 -3.02 6.81 -12.94
C ASP A 71 -3.63 5.73 -12.03
N TYR A 72 -4.94 5.65 -11.95
CA TYR A 72 -5.66 4.69 -11.09
C TYR A 72 -5.53 3.22 -11.49
N ASP A 73 -4.99 2.92 -12.66
CA ASP A 73 -4.84 1.56 -13.19
C ASP A 73 -3.36 1.16 -13.24
N ALA A 74 -2.96 0.23 -12.37
CA ALA A 74 -1.60 -0.32 -12.32
C ALA A 74 -1.14 -0.92 -13.67
N ARG A 75 -2.08 -1.34 -14.52
CA ARG A 75 -1.78 -1.98 -15.81
C ARG A 75 -1.44 -1.00 -16.92
N GLN A 76 -1.44 0.30 -16.62
CA GLN A 76 -0.86 1.31 -17.51
C GLN A 76 0.67 1.40 -17.40
N ALA A 77 1.32 0.55 -16.59
CA ALA A 77 2.77 0.41 -16.62
C ALA A 77 3.24 -0.09 -17.99
N GLU A 78 4.32 0.50 -18.52
CA GLU A 78 4.77 0.24 -19.88
C GLU A 78 6.23 -0.18 -19.95
N ARG A 79 6.49 -1.42 -20.42
CA ARG A 79 7.85 -1.90 -20.75
C ARG A 79 8.28 -1.38 -22.11
N ARG A 80 9.51 -0.90 -22.20
CA ARG A 80 10.15 -0.38 -23.41
C ARG A 80 11.59 -0.80 -23.48
N THR A 81 12.12 -0.87 -24.71
CA THR A 81 13.56 -1.04 -24.95
C THR A 81 14.17 0.32 -25.28
N ILE A 82 15.35 0.58 -24.76
CA ILE A 82 16.08 1.80 -25.03
C ILE A 82 16.69 1.76 -26.44
N ALA A 83 16.24 2.66 -27.32
CA ALA A 83 16.75 2.79 -28.68
C ALA A 83 17.93 3.77 -28.79
N ALA A 84 17.96 4.83 -27.97
CA ALA A 84 19.06 5.79 -27.90
C ALA A 84 19.07 6.49 -26.54
N ILE A 85 20.24 7.01 -26.14
CA ILE A 85 20.42 7.81 -24.92
C ILE A 85 21.27 9.03 -25.24
N SER A 86 20.84 10.20 -24.75
CA SER A 86 21.60 11.44 -24.79
C SER A 86 21.45 12.17 -23.45
N GLY A 87 22.46 12.04 -22.59
CA GLY A 87 22.35 12.49 -21.20
C GLY A 87 21.24 11.76 -20.46
N ASN A 88 20.28 12.50 -19.95
CA ASN A 88 19.09 11.94 -19.26
C ASN A 88 17.86 11.79 -20.17
N ARG A 89 18.02 12.06 -21.47
CA ARG A 89 16.99 11.82 -22.47
C ARG A 89 17.13 10.41 -23.05
N VAL A 90 16.08 9.64 -22.94
CA VAL A 90 16.00 8.23 -23.36
C VAL A 90 14.99 8.11 -24.50
N THR A 91 15.44 7.62 -25.65
CA THR A 91 14.57 7.30 -26.78
C THR A 91 14.13 5.84 -26.67
N LEU A 92 12.84 5.60 -26.88
CA LEU A 92 12.19 4.31 -26.72
C LEU A 92 12.03 3.62 -28.09
N ASP A 93 11.96 2.30 -28.10
CA ASP A 93 11.72 1.46 -29.28
C ASP A 93 10.35 1.73 -29.95
N LYS A 94 9.39 2.16 -29.16
CA LYS A 94 8.02 2.48 -29.61
C LYS A 94 7.38 3.57 -28.75
N PRO A 95 6.39 4.31 -29.26
CA PRO A 95 5.68 5.33 -28.50
C PRO A 95 4.99 4.78 -27.25
N LEU A 96 4.80 5.65 -26.25
CA LEU A 96 3.99 5.35 -25.07
C LEU A 96 2.51 5.30 -25.45
N ALA A 97 1.78 4.36 -24.88
CA ALA A 97 0.34 4.27 -25.02
C ALA A 97 -0.41 5.18 -24.04
N TYR A 98 0.23 5.50 -22.92
CA TYR A 98 -0.34 6.28 -21.84
C TYR A 98 0.53 7.49 -21.51
N MET A 99 -0.09 8.51 -20.92
CA MET A 99 0.64 9.60 -20.27
C MET A 99 1.19 9.09 -18.94
N HIS A 100 2.46 9.39 -18.69
CA HIS A 100 3.11 9.19 -17.40
C HIS A 100 3.48 10.55 -16.83
N PHE A 101 2.84 10.92 -15.73
CA PHE A 101 2.99 12.24 -15.13
C PHE A 101 4.37 12.39 -14.48
N GLY A 102 4.95 13.58 -14.55
CA GLY A 102 6.34 13.83 -14.12
C GLY A 102 6.53 15.18 -13.45
N GLU A 103 5.57 15.61 -12.62
CA GLU A 103 5.62 16.94 -12.00
C GLU A 103 5.27 16.90 -10.51
N ILE A 104 5.64 17.97 -9.82
CA ILE A 104 5.29 18.22 -8.42
C ILE A 104 4.18 19.26 -8.40
N THR A 105 3.03 18.94 -7.82
CA THR A 105 1.91 19.85 -7.66
C THR A 105 1.54 19.99 -6.18
N PHE A 106 1.37 21.21 -5.70
CA PHE A 106 1.04 21.48 -4.29
C PHE A 106 1.95 20.76 -3.28
N ASN A 107 3.26 20.68 -3.58
CA ASN A 107 4.26 19.96 -2.78
C ASN A 107 4.06 18.42 -2.72
N VAL A 108 3.23 17.84 -3.59
CA VAL A 108 3.12 16.40 -3.81
C VAL A 108 3.88 16.02 -5.06
N ASP A 109 4.89 15.15 -4.93
CA ASP A 109 5.67 14.62 -6.06
C ASP A 109 4.95 13.40 -6.64
N GLU A 110 4.31 13.59 -7.78
CA GLU A 110 3.59 12.56 -8.53
C GLU A 110 4.40 12.05 -9.74
N SER A 111 5.71 12.31 -9.77
CA SER A 111 6.58 11.90 -10.88
C SER A 111 6.72 10.39 -10.94
N GLY A 112 6.34 9.81 -12.09
CA GLY A 112 6.39 8.38 -12.33
C GLY A 112 7.80 7.81 -12.28
N GLU A 113 7.94 6.62 -11.72
CA GLU A 113 9.19 5.87 -11.64
C GLU A 113 9.50 5.17 -12.96
N VAL A 114 10.79 5.05 -13.24
CA VAL A 114 11.31 4.28 -14.37
C VAL A 114 12.34 3.28 -13.86
N GLY A 115 12.00 2.01 -13.93
CA GLY A 115 12.84 0.89 -13.47
C GLY A 115 13.65 0.27 -14.60
N LEU A 116 14.93 -0.02 -14.34
CA LEU A 116 15.79 -0.77 -15.25
C LEU A 116 15.62 -2.27 -14.99
N LEU A 117 15.21 -3.04 -15.99
CA LEU A 117 14.99 -4.49 -15.88
C LEU A 117 16.23 -5.30 -16.26
N THR A 118 17.02 -4.85 -17.22
CA THR A 118 18.19 -5.57 -17.72
C THR A 118 19.35 -5.57 -16.73
N ARG A 119 19.93 -6.75 -16.49
CA ARG A 119 21.20 -6.94 -15.75
C ARG A 119 22.16 -7.81 -16.54
N ASN A 120 23.45 -7.70 -16.23
CA ASN A 120 24.47 -8.53 -16.87
C ASN A 120 24.56 -9.96 -16.32
N ILE A 121 24.00 -10.19 -15.13
CA ILE A 121 23.78 -11.54 -14.56
C ILE A 121 22.28 -11.79 -14.54
N LYS A 122 21.86 -12.85 -15.23
CA LYS A 122 20.45 -13.26 -15.28
C LYS A 122 20.30 -14.69 -14.74
N VAL A 123 19.38 -14.87 -13.80
CA VAL A 123 18.88 -16.16 -13.34
C VAL A 123 17.41 -16.24 -13.72
N GLN A 124 17.03 -17.25 -14.47
CA GLN A 124 15.69 -17.34 -15.04
C GLN A 124 15.23 -18.78 -15.22
N ALA A 125 13.92 -18.99 -15.24
CA ALA A 125 13.40 -20.24 -15.76
C ALA A 125 13.39 -20.25 -17.30
N SER A 126 13.40 -21.43 -17.90
CA SER A 126 13.22 -21.58 -19.35
C SER A 126 11.82 -21.08 -19.79
N PRO A 127 11.63 -20.75 -21.08
CA PRO A 127 10.42 -20.07 -21.56
C PRO A 127 9.10 -20.82 -21.32
N ASP A 128 9.12 -22.13 -21.16
CA ASP A 128 7.94 -22.94 -20.84
C ASP A 128 7.23 -22.49 -19.53
N ALA A 129 7.96 -21.81 -18.63
CA ALA A 129 7.41 -21.26 -17.41
C ALA A 129 6.30 -20.21 -17.66
N GLU A 130 6.32 -19.53 -18.81
CA GLU A 130 5.30 -18.54 -19.17
C GLU A 130 3.91 -19.17 -19.37
N ALA A 131 3.87 -20.39 -19.91
CA ALA A 131 2.63 -21.11 -20.13
C ALA A 131 2.19 -21.95 -18.91
N THR A 132 3.15 -22.39 -18.10
CA THR A 132 2.89 -23.29 -16.96
C THR A 132 2.80 -22.57 -15.62
N PHE A 133 3.27 -21.31 -15.53
CA PHE A 133 3.47 -20.56 -14.27
C PHE A 133 4.32 -21.31 -13.23
N PHE A 134 5.16 -22.23 -13.72
CA PHE A 134 6.09 -23.04 -12.95
C PHE A 134 7.52 -22.55 -13.21
N GLY A 135 7.92 -21.51 -12.49
CA GLY A 135 9.21 -20.84 -12.62
C GLY A 135 10.32 -21.48 -11.78
N GLY A 136 11.45 -20.80 -11.76
CA GLY A 136 12.58 -21.17 -10.91
C GLY A 136 12.45 -20.57 -9.51
N HIS A 137 13.27 -21.05 -8.57
CA HIS A 137 13.41 -20.45 -7.25
C HIS A 137 14.84 -20.48 -6.73
N VAL A 138 15.18 -19.54 -5.84
CA VAL A 138 16.49 -19.49 -5.17
C VAL A 138 16.23 -19.41 -3.67
N MET A 139 16.79 -20.33 -2.90
CA MET A 139 16.54 -20.44 -1.47
C MET A 139 17.83 -20.59 -0.67
N ALA A 140 18.01 -19.73 0.34
CA ALA A 140 19.03 -19.90 1.35
C ALA A 140 18.37 -20.47 2.62
N MET A 141 18.78 -21.65 3.02
CA MET A 141 18.31 -22.33 4.25
C MET A 141 19.25 -22.07 5.42
N VAL A 142 18.88 -22.53 6.59
CA VAL A 142 19.69 -22.45 7.82
C VAL A 142 21.18 -22.73 7.54
N THR A 143 22.07 -21.94 8.12
CA THR A 143 23.52 -21.96 7.93
C THR A 143 24.05 -21.52 6.56
N SER A 144 23.16 -21.17 5.63
CA SER A 144 23.55 -20.65 4.32
C SER A 144 23.74 -19.13 4.32
N ARG A 145 24.51 -18.65 3.36
CA ARG A 145 24.72 -17.21 3.15
C ARG A 145 24.45 -16.85 1.69
N MET A 146 23.75 -15.75 1.47
CA MET A 146 23.41 -15.30 0.13
C MET A 146 23.62 -13.80 -0.03
N PHE A 147 24.40 -13.43 -1.05
CA PHE A 147 24.78 -12.07 -1.37
C PHE A 147 24.48 -11.83 -2.85
N VAL A 148 23.43 -11.05 -3.11
CA VAL A 148 22.95 -10.83 -4.47
C VAL A 148 22.94 -9.33 -4.77
N GLU A 149 23.65 -8.93 -5.81
CA GLU A 149 23.72 -7.55 -6.27
C GLU A 149 23.67 -7.46 -7.78
N GLY A 150 22.85 -6.57 -8.32
CA GLY A 150 22.78 -6.28 -9.75
C GLY A 150 22.43 -7.50 -10.61
N VAL A 151 21.54 -8.36 -10.11
CA VAL A 151 21.09 -9.59 -10.77
C VAL A 151 19.66 -9.41 -11.28
N GLU A 152 19.39 -9.97 -12.44
CA GLU A 152 18.05 -10.09 -13.01
C GLU A 152 17.48 -11.47 -12.69
N LEU A 153 16.33 -11.50 -12.02
CA LEU A 153 15.52 -12.69 -11.76
C LEU A 153 14.27 -12.62 -12.63
N ASN A 154 14.15 -13.51 -13.60
CA ASN A 154 13.07 -13.49 -14.58
C ASN A 154 12.36 -14.84 -14.67
N ARG A 155 11.04 -14.85 -14.78
CA ARG A 155 10.21 -16.06 -14.82
C ARG A 155 10.47 -16.98 -13.62
N MET A 156 10.58 -16.38 -12.45
CA MET A 156 10.85 -17.09 -11.20
C MET A 156 9.57 -17.22 -10.35
N GLY A 157 9.62 -18.10 -9.36
CA GLY A 157 8.48 -18.45 -8.53
C GLY A 157 7.59 -19.52 -9.16
N GLN A 158 7.00 -20.38 -8.34
CA GLN A 158 6.07 -21.42 -8.77
C GLN A 158 4.68 -21.10 -8.23
N ASN A 159 3.73 -20.92 -9.15
CA ASN A 159 2.37 -20.52 -8.77
C ASN A 159 1.72 -21.56 -7.86
N LEU A 160 1.14 -21.09 -6.75
CA LEU A 160 0.46 -21.90 -5.73
C LEU A 160 1.35 -22.96 -5.05
N GLU A 161 2.67 -22.83 -5.12
CA GLU A 161 3.61 -23.70 -4.43
C GLU A 161 4.27 -22.95 -3.27
N LEU A 162 3.99 -23.40 -2.05
CA LEU A 162 4.55 -22.79 -0.83
C LEU A 162 6.08 -22.90 -0.83
N ALA A 163 6.75 -21.83 -0.38
CA ALA A 163 8.20 -21.70 -0.32
C ALA A 163 8.94 -21.66 -1.69
N ARG A 164 8.25 -21.76 -2.82
CA ARG A 164 8.82 -21.70 -4.17
C ARG A 164 8.79 -20.28 -4.72
N TYR A 165 9.54 -19.39 -4.08
CA TYR A 165 9.59 -17.96 -4.36
C TYR A 165 10.83 -17.59 -5.19
N PRO A 166 10.83 -16.49 -5.94
CA PRO A 166 11.97 -16.10 -6.78
C PRO A 166 13.29 -16.05 -6.02
N ILE A 167 13.29 -15.44 -4.83
CA ILE A 167 14.42 -15.43 -3.91
C ILE A 167 13.91 -15.46 -2.46
N HIS A 168 14.48 -16.34 -1.65
CA HIS A 168 13.95 -16.70 -0.36
C HIS A 168 15.05 -16.95 0.67
N TRP A 169 15.09 -16.16 1.73
CA TRP A 169 15.82 -16.47 2.96
C TRP A 169 14.90 -17.26 3.88
N HIS A 170 15.18 -18.54 4.07
CA HIS A 170 14.31 -19.47 4.78
C HIS A 170 14.90 -19.90 6.11
N LEU A 171 14.36 -19.38 7.20
CA LEU A 171 14.72 -19.71 8.58
C LEU A 171 16.21 -19.48 8.91
N VAL A 172 16.81 -18.45 8.32
CA VAL A 172 18.23 -18.13 8.52
C VAL A 172 18.49 -17.46 9.87
N GLY A 173 17.45 -16.94 10.53
CA GLY A 173 17.54 -16.28 11.84
C GLY A 173 18.45 -15.04 11.78
N ASP A 174 19.20 -14.81 12.87
CA ASP A 174 20.10 -13.66 12.99
C ASP A 174 21.34 -13.74 12.07
N ALA A 175 21.61 -14.89 11.46
CA ALA A 175 22.65 -15.03 10.46
C ALA A 175 22.33 -14.28 9.14
N GLY A 176 21.10 -13.75 9.01
CA GLY A 176 20.75 -12.78 7.97
C GLY A 176 21.57 -11.49 8.01
N LYS A 177 22.14 -11.16 9.19
CA LYS A 177 22.97 -9.97 9.36
C LYS A 177 24.16 -9.94 8.38
N GLY A 178 24.18 -8.86 7.58
CA GLY A 178 25.19 -8.64 6.55
C GLY A 178 24.93 -9.35 5.23
N GLN A 179 23.91 -10.21 5.13
CA GLN A 179 23.42 -10.73 3.87
C GLN A 179 22.51 -9.70 3.16
N TYR A 180 22.37 -9.79 1.86
CA TYR A 180 21.62 -8.80 1.10
C TYR A 180 21.11 -9.28 -0.25
N ILE A 181 20.06 -8.58 -0.71
CA ILE A 181 19.74 -8.40 -2.11
C ILE A 181 19.66 -6.92 -2.41
N ARG A 182 20.43 -6.46 -3.40
CA ARG A 182 20.44 -5.06 -3.78
C ARG A 182 20.65 -4.85 -5.27
N ASN A 183 20.14 -3.73 -5.80
CA ASN A 183 20.27 -3.35 -7.20
C ASN A 183 19.75 -4.43 -8.18
N ALA A 184 18.92 -5.35 -7.72
CA ALA A 184 18.37 -6.43 -8.53
C ALA A 184 17.15 -5.97 -9.35
N ALA A 185 16.85 -6.70 -10.42
CA ALA A 185 15.58 -6.61 -11.14
C ALA A 185 14.87 -7.97 -11.05
N ILE A 186 13.64 -7.98 -10.57
CA ILE A 186 12.83 -9.18 -10.34
C ILE A 186 11.52 -8.99 -11.08
N HIS A 187 11.33 -9.72 -12.18
CA HIS A 187 10.16 -9.43 -13.00
C HIS A 187 9.57 -10.68 -13.64
N ASP A 188 8.30 -10.55 -14.03
CA ASP A 188 7.53 -11.65 -14.59
C ASP A 188 7.58 -12.89 -13.68
N THR A 189 7.25 -12.69 -12.40
CA THR A 189 7.25 -13.78 -11.41
C THR A 189 5.86 -14.37 -11.22
N TYR A 190 5.82 -15.62 -10.78
CA TYR A 190 4.58 -16.37 -10.62
C TYR A 190 4.19 -16.60 -9.16
N ASN A 191 5.03 -16.17 -8.23
CA ASN A 191 4.79 -16.28 -6.79
C ASN A 191 5.77 -15.38 -6.03
N ARG A 192 5.30 -14.28 -5.41
CA ARG A 192 6.13 -13.33 -4.63
C ARG A 192 7.23 -12.62 -5.45
N CYS A 193 8.12 -11.93 -4.76
CA CYS A 193 9.34 -11.34 -5.31
C CYS A 193 10.52 -11.65 -4.38
N VAL A 194 10.60 -10.98 -3.23
CA VAL A 194 11.62 -11.20 -2.20
C VAL A 194 10.94 -11.67 -0.93
N THR A 195 11.28 -12.86 -0.48
CA THR A 195 10.72 -13.43 0.75
C THR A 195 11.76 -13.49 1.85
N VAL A 196 11.38 -12.92 2.99
CA VAL A 196 12.14 -12.95 4.24
C VAL A 196 11.32 -13.76 5.23
N HIS A 197 11.71 -15.02 5.43
CA HIS A 197 11.01 -15.97 6.29
C HIS A 197 11.90 -16.39 7.46
N GLY A 198 11.48 -16.09 8.68
CA GLY A 198 12.24 -16.41 9.88
C GLY A 198 13.67 -15.90 9.83
N THR A 199 13.91 -14.73 9.22
CA THR A 199 15.25 -14.18 8.98
C THR A 199 15.29 -12.72 9.42
N ASN A 200 16.35 -12.33 10.11
CA ASN A 200 16.51 -11.04 10.74
C ASN A 200 17.72 -10.29 10.18
N ASN A 201 17.68 -8.95 10.29
CA ASN A 201 18.77 -8.05 9.97
C ASN A 201 19.28 -8.13 8.51
N LEU A 202 18.43 -8.57 7.59
CA LEU A 202 18.70 -8.64 6.16
C LEU A 202 18.63 -7.24 5.53
N GLN A 203 19.43 -7.00 4.48
CA GLN A 203 19.36 -5.80 3.65
C GLN A 203 18.66 -6.10 2.33
N VAL A 204 17.57 -5.40 2.07
CA VAL A 204 16.80 -5.44 0.81
C VAL A 204 16.76 -4.02 0.26
N GLU A 205 17.63 -3.73 -0.72
CA GLU A 205 17.94 -2.34 -1.05
C GLU A 205 17.98 -2.06 -2.54
N ASN A 206 17.32 -0.98 -2.97
CA ASN A 206 17.38 -0.44 -4.34
C ASN A 206 17.05 -1.47 -5.43
N ASN A 207 16.10 -2.37 -5.15
CA ASN A 207 15.63 -3.36 -6.11
C ASN A 207 14.45 -2.83 -6.92
N VAL A 208 14.27 -3.37 -8.13
CA VAL A 208 13.10 -3.13 -8.98
C VAL A 208 12.34 -4.43 -9.13
N THR A 209 11.03 -4.39 -8.92
CA THR A 209 10.15 -5.52 -9.24
C THR A 209 9.09 -5.08 -10.24
N TYR A 210 8.71 -5.97 -11.16
CA TYR A 210 7.71 -5.66 -12.18
C TYR A 210 6.92 -6.89 -12.61
N ASN A 211 5.59 -6.72 -12.76
CA ASN A 211 4.69 -7.76 -13.27
C ASN A 211 4.75 -9.05 -12.45
N ASN A 212 4.54 -8.93 -11.15
CA ASN A 212 4.71 -10.00 -10.19
C ASN A 212 3.35 -10.43 -9.60
N VAL A 213 3.23 -11.71 -9.25
CA VAL A 213 2.00 -12.31 -8.70
C VAL A 213 2.13 -12.55 -7.21
N GLY A 214 1.08 -12.19 -6.46
CA GLY A 214 1.01 -12.33 -5.00
C GLY A 214 1.71 -11.20 -4.25
N HIS A 215 1.80 -11.29 -2.93
CA HIS A 215 2.52 -10.31 -2.12
C HIS A 215 3.99 -10.25 -2.53
N CYS A 216 4.50 -9.08 -2.92
CA CYS A 216 5.81 -8.99 -3.58
C CYS A 216 6.98 -9.02 -2.59
N PHE A 217 7.20 -7.94 -1.83
CA PHE A 217 8.15 -7.94 -0.70
C PHE A 217 7.44 -8.51 0.52
N PHE A 218 7.87 -9.67 0.97
CA PHE A 218 7.08 -10.52 1.84
C PHE A 218 7.83 -10.89 3.12
N LEU A 219 7.41 -10.29 4.26
CA LEU A 219 7.78 -10.75 5.61
C LEU A 219 6.75 -11.81 6.03
N GLU A 220 7.16 -13.07 6.19
CA GLU A 220 6.21 -14.19 6.15
C GLU A 220 5.41 -14.36 7.45
N ASP A 221 6.06 -14.59 8.59
CA ASP A 221 5.39 -15.10 9.78
C ASP A 221 5.15 -14.07 10.91
N GLY A 222 5.83 -12.93 10.87
CA GLY A 222 5.75 -11.91 11.90
C GLY A 222 6.81 -12.04 13.01
N ILE A 223 7.75 -12.97 12.90
CA ILE A 223 8.93 -13.07 13.77
C ILE A 223 10.10 -12.22 13.25
N GLU A 224 10.11 -11.92 11.97
CA GLU A 224 11.18 -11.24 11.26
C GLU A 224 11.36 -9.82 11.75
N HIS A 225 12.56 -9.46 12.22
CA HIS A 225 12.85 -8.14 12.75
C HIS A 225 14.23 -7.62 12.33
N GLY A 226 14.40 -6.30 12.44
CA GLY A 226 15.67 -5.63 12.12
C GLY A 226 16.03 -5.60 10.65
N ASN A 227 15.16 -6.10 9.76
CA ASN A 227 15.40 -6.06 8.33
C ASN A 227 15.28 -4.64 7.79
N GLN A 228 16.03 -4.33 6.75
CA GLN A 228 16.09 -3.01 6.14
C GLN A 228 15.58 -3.09 4.70
N PHE A 229 14.42 -2.49 4.45
CA PHE A 229 13.87 -2.29 3.11
C PHE A 229 14.06 -0.84 2.75
N VAL A 230 15.03 -0.57 1.85
CA VAL A 230 15.42 0.79 1.53
C VAL A 230 15.38 1.01 0.02
N ARG A 231 14.63 2.03 -0.41
CA ARG A 231 14.61 2.48 -1.81
C ARG A 231 14.25 1.37 -2.83
N ASN A 232 13.40 0.42 -2.47
CA ASN A 232 12.89 -0.57 -3.42
C ASN A 232 11.70 -0.01 -4.22
N LEU A 233 11.57 -0.45 -5.47
CA LEU A 233 10.50 -0.06 -6.38
C LEU A 233 9.70 -1.30 -6.80
N ALA A 234 8.42 -1.35 -6.44
CA ALA A 234 7.49 -2.40 -6.88
C ALA A 234 6.50 -1.84 -7.89
N ILE A 235 6.54 -2.35 -9.14
CA ILE A 235 5.66 -1.92 -10.22
C ILE A 235 4.72 -3.07 -10.59
N GLN A 236 3.42 -2.79 -10.66
CA GLN A 236 2.39 -3.72 -11.13
C GLN A 236 2.42 -5.07 -10.42
N THR A 237 2.11 -5.06 -9.13
CA THR A 237 1.88 -6.26 -8.33
C THR A 237 0.47 -6.79 -8.61
N LYS A 238 0.34 -8.08 -8.93
CA LYS A 238 -0.92 -8.69 -9.37
C LYS A 238 -1.43 -9.75 -8.39
N CYS A 239 -2.73 -9.94 -8.34
CA CYS A 239 -3.32 -11.10 -7.70
C CYS A 239 -2.97 -12.39 -8.44
N HIS A 240 -3.19 -13.53 -7.80
CA HIS A 240 -3.00 -14.84 -8.45
C HIS A 240 -3.85 -14.95 -9.72
N THR A 241 -3.31 -15.61 -10.73
CA THR A 241 -3.87 -15.65 -12.09
C THR A 241 -5.27 -16.25 -12.17
N SER A 242 -5.60 -17.15 -11.27
CA SER A 242 -6.89 -17.83 -11.21
C SER A 242 -7.95 -17.05 -10.42
N LYS A 243 -7.58 -15.98 -9.74
CA LYS A 243 -8.50 -15.16 -8.95
C LYS A 243 -8.53 -13.74 -9.50
N ALA A 244 -9.68 -13.35 -9.99
CA ALA A 244 -9.85 -12.01 -10.50
C ALA A 244 -9.71 -10.97 -9.38
N CYS A 245 -8.67 -10.19 -9.48
CA CYS A 245 -8.35 -9.04 -8.65
C CYS A 245 -8.11 -7.88 -9.61
N ASP A 246 -9.01 -7.75 -10.58
CA ASP A 246 -8.88 -6.74 -11.62
C ASP A 246 -9.37 -5.38 -11.09
N PRO A 247 -8.52 -4.36 -11.06
CA PRO A 247 -8.91 -3.03 -10.65
C PRO A 247 -10.10 -2.44 -11.43
N THR A 248 -10.31 -2.89 -12.66
CA THR A 248 -11.43 -2.41 -13.47
C THR A 248 -12.80 -2.95 -13.03
N ASP A 249 -12.81 -4.10 -12.35
CA ASP A 249 -14.01 -4.77 -11.86
C ASP A 249 -14.27 -4.53 -10.37
N LEU A 250 -13.42 -3.75 -9.72
CA LEU A 250 -13.64 -3.40 -8.33
C LEU A 250 -14.97 -2.68 -8.18
N ALA A 251 -15.72 -3.11 -7.19
CA ALA A 251 -17.00 -2.52 -6.88
C ALA A 251 -16.85 -1.02 -6.66
N PRO A 252 -17.75 -0.23 -7.21
CA PRO A 252 -17.79 1.18 -6.87
C PRO A 252 -18.12 1.30 -5.41
N PHE A 253 -17.51 2.24 -4.76
CA PHE A 253 -18.03 2.78 -3.53
C PHE A 253 -18.39 1.76 -2.43
N GLY A 254 -17.62 1.78 -1.39
CA GLY A 254 -17.93 1.24 -0.09
C GLY A 254 -18.08 -0.24 0.06
N SER A 255 -18.35 -0.93 -0.98
CA SER A 255 -18.15 -2.36 -0.91
C SER A 255 -16.65 -2.56 -0.89
N THR A 256 -16.14 -3.01 0.22
CA THR A 256 -14.86 -3.67 0.22
C THR A 256 -14.97 -4.73 -0.86
N PRO A 257 -14.24 -4.64 -1.97
CA PRO A 257 -14.27 -5.70 -2.96
C PRO A 257 -14.01 -7.02 -2.26
N ASP A 258 -14.52 -8.10 -2.80
CA ASP A 258 -14.24 -9.45 -2.28
C ASP A 258 -12.76 -9.69 -2.00
N LEU A 259 -11.89 -8.93 -2.64
CA LEU A 259 -10.46 -8.87 -2.43
C LEU A 259 -10.04 -8.61 -0.99
N LEU A 260 -10.72 -7.70 -0.32
CA LEU A 260 -10.42 -7.29 1.05
C LEU A 260 -11.44 -7.82 2.05
N ASN A 261 -12.52 -8.44 1.57
CA ASN A 261 -13.52 -9.02 2.43
C ASN A 261 -13.03 -10.34 3.02
N PHE A 262 -12.70 -10.33 4.28
CA PHE A 262 -12.24 -11.53 4.99
C PHE A 262 -13.33 -12.62 5.13
N LYS A 263 -14.59 -12.35 4.87
CA LYS A 263 -15.66 -13.36 4.78
C LYS A 263 -15.53 -14.24 3.53
N THR A 264 -14.87 -13.71 2.51
CA THR A 264 -14.60 -14.41 1.25
C THR A 264 -13.13 -14.72 1.07
N THR A 265 -12.36 -14.71 2.15
CA THR A 265 -10.91 -14.92 2.14
C THR A 265 -10.56 -16.31 1.64
N GLY A 266 -11.07 -16.77 0.57
CA GLY A 266 -10.58 -17.93 -0.09
C GLY A 266 -10.29 -19.16 0.79
N GLN A 267 -10.95 -19.26 1.95
CA GLN A 267 -10.81 -20.44 2.80
C GLN A 267 -11.01 -21.73 1.98
N ASP A 268 -11.85 -21.62 0.98
CA ASP A 268 -12.16 -22.69 0.03
C ASP A 268 -11.65 -22.40 -1.39
N ALA A 269 -10.90 -21.32 -1.59
CA ALA A 269 -10.41 -20.96 -2.92
C ALA A 269 -9.26 -21.90 -3.31
N LYS A 270 -9.48 -22.68 -4.34
CA LYS A 270 -8.48 -23.62 -4.89
C LYS A 270 -7.28 -22.94 -5.53
N ASP A 271 -7.33 -21.63 -5.65
CA ASP A 271 -6.46 -20.80 -6.48
C ASP A 271 -5.70 -19.74 -5.69
N ILE A 272 -5.59 -19.92 -4.38
CA ILE A 272 -4.70 -19.13 -3.52
C ILE A 272 -3.80 -20.05 -2.69
N LEU A 273 -2.60 -19.58 -2.39
CA LEU A 273 -1.59 -20.35 -1.69
C LEU A 273 -1.92 -20.50 -0.20
N ILE A 274 -2.25 -19.39 0.44
CA ILE A 274 -2.72 -19.32 1.82
C ILE A 274 -3.91 -18.36 1.90
N PRO A 275 -4.78 -18.44 2.92
CA PRO A 275 -5.98 -17.60 3.01
C PRO A 275 -5.71 -16.09 2.93
N SER A 276 -4.56 -15.61 3.40
CA SER A 276 -4.16 -14.21 3.31
C SER A 276 -3.82 -13.75 1.88
N ASP A 277 -3.72 -14.65 0.93
CA ASP A 277 -3.46 -14.35 -0.48
C ASP A 277 -4.73 -14.04 -1.29
N ASN A 278 -5.86 -13.82 -0.64
CA ASN A 278 -7.08 -13.42 -1.33
C ASN A 278 -6.95 -12.08 -2.07
N THR A 279 -5.88 -11.35 -1.82
CA THR A 279 -5.52 -10.09 -2.46
C THR A 279 -4.00 -9.99 -2.61
N ALA A 280 -3.49 -8.94 -3.24
CA ALA A 280 -2.07 -8.71 -3.42
C ALA A 280 -1.62 -7.42 -2.75
N SER A 281 -0.41 -7.41 -2.22
CA SER A 281 0.26 -6.18 -1.76
C SER A 281 1.68 -6.09 -2.29
N SER A 282 2.13 -4.88 -2.62
CA SER A 282 3.53 -4.68 -2.98
C SER A 282 4.48 -4.94 -1.82
N TYR A 283 4.06 -4.57 -0.61
CA TYR A 283 4.79 -4.81 0.65
C TYR A 283 3.85 -5.42 1.68
N TRP A 284 4.08 -6.67 2.03
CA TRP A 284 3.38 -7.37 3.10
C TRP A 284 4.26 -7.39 4.35
N ILE A 285 3.81 -6.69 5.40
CA ILE A 285 4.62 -6.39 6.57
C ILE A 285 3.94 -6.95 7.81
N THR A 286 4.46 -8.05 8.33
CA THR A 286 3.89 -8.77 9.48
C THR A 286 4.51 -8.38 10.82
N ASN A 287 5.63 -7.64 10.81
CA ASN A 287 6.25 -7.16 12.04
C ASN A 287 6.74 -5.71 11.88
N PRO A 288 6.32 -4.78 12.76
CA PRO A 288 6.70 -3.37 12.69
C PRO A 288 8.16 -3.09 13.07
N ASP A 289 8.86 -4.03 13.69
CA ASP A 289 10.27 -3.88 14.09
C ASP A 289 11.24 -4.05 12.93
N ASN A 290 10.89 -3.47 11.78
CA ASN A 290 11.69 -3.41 10.55
C ASN A 290 11.77 -1.97 10.04
N THR A 291 12.75 -1.68 9.19
CA THR A 291 12.95 -0.36 8.60
C THR A 291 12.42 -0.35 7.16
N PHE A 292 11.55 0.61 6.84
CA PHE A 292 11.04 0.88 5.50
C PHE A 292 11.27 2.35 5.16
N VAL A 293 12.26 2.63 4.30
CA VAL A 293 12.64 4.01 3.96
C VAL A 293 12.75 4.20 2.45
N GLY A 294 12.02 5.18 1.92
CA GLY A 294 12.11 5.57 0.52
C GLY A 294 11.66 4.50 -0.49
N ASN A 295 10.87 3.53 -0.06
CA ASN A 295 10.33 2.50 -0.95
C ASN A 295 9.13 3.03 -1.74
N VAL A 296 8.87 2.45 -2.91
CA VAL A 296 7.75 2.81 -3.78
C VAL A 296 6.92 1.59 -4.10
N ALA A 297 5.60 1.71 -3.89
CA ALA A 297 4.58 0.79 -4.39
C ALA A 297 3.86 1.45 -5.56
N ALA A 298 4.32 1.17 -6.77
CA ALA A 298 3.86 1.80 -8.01
C ALA A 298 2.87 0.90 -8.76
N GLY A 299 1.72 0.73 -8.17
CA GLY A 299 0.62 -0.06 -8.71
C GLY A 299 0.56 -1.50 -8.19
N SER A 300 -0.53 -1.77 -7.49
CA SER A 300 -0.96 -3.10 -7.07
C SER A 300 -2.43 -3.28 -7.44
N ASP A 301 -2.83 -4.51 -7.73
CA ASP A 301 -4.24 -4.83 -7.93
C ASP A 301 -5.07 -4.52 -6.67
N ALA A 302 -4.46 -4.56 -5.49
CA ALA A 302 -5.13 -4.20 -4.25
C ALA A 302 -4.31 -3.20 -3.41
N THR A 303 -3.33 -3.63 -2.67
CA THR A 303 -2.69 -2.81 -1.63
C THR A 303 -1.24 -2.46 -1.98
N GLY A 304 -0.82 -1.23 -1.72
CA GLY A 304 0.59 -0.84 -1.81
C GLY A 304 1.41 -1.40 -0.65
N PHE A 305 1.23 -0.83 0.53
CA PHE A 305 1.82 -1.32 1.78
C PHE A 305 0.73 -1.87 2.69
N TRP A 306 0.96 -3.05 3.26
CA TRP A 306 0.02 -3.65 4.21
C TRP A 306 0.70 -3.92 5.55
N PHE A 307 0.30 -3.20 6.59
CA PHE A 307 0.66 -3.50 7.98
C PHE A 307 -0.25 -4.61 8.50
N ALA A 308 0.19 -5.84 8.27
CA ALA A 308 -0.56 -7.05 8.60
C ALA A 308 -0.04 -7.66 9.92
N PHE A 309 0.01 -6.87 10.98
CA PHE A 309 0.62 -7.25 12.26
C PHE A 309 -0.25 -8.23 13.05
N PRO A 310 0.09 -9.53 13.14
CA PRO A 310 -0.66 -10.48 13.96
C PRO A 310 -0.43 -10.23 15.45
N ASP A 311 -1.26 -10.81 16.30
CA ASP A 311 -1.07 -10.77 17.75
C ASP A 311 0.21 -11.49 18.16
N HIS A 312 0.47 -12.64 17.55
CA HIS A 312 1.70 -13.41 17.66
C HIS A 312 2.14 -13.92 16.28
N PRO A 313 3.44 -14.16 16.06
CA PRO A 313 3.90 -14.83 14.85
C PRO A 313 3.14 -16.10 14.52
N THR A 314 2.84 -16.26 13.25
CA THR A 314 2.05 -17.36 12.68
C THR A 314 2.95 -18.35 11.92
N GLY A 315 2.38 -19.18 11.08
CA GLY A 315 3.10 -20.05 10.17
C GLY A 315 4.06 -21.02 10.88
N ALA A 316 5.31 -21.04 10.45
CA ALA A 316 6.33 -21.94 11.02
C ALA A 316 6.64 -21.68 12.50
N PHE A 317 6.33 -20.51 13.01
CA PHE A 317 6.59 -20.12 14.40
C PHE A 317 5.38 -20.24 15.32
N GLU A 318 4.20 -20.54 14.77
CA GLU A 318 2.98 -20.62 15.56
C GLU A 318 3.14 -21.53 16.79
N GLY A 319 2.73 -21.01 17.96
CA GLY A 319 2.79 -21.74 19.23
C GLY A 319 4.19 -22.00 19.80
N SER A 320 5.25 -21.61 19.08
CA SER A 320 6.63 -21.70 19.57
C SER A 320 6.90 -20.75 20.75
N ASP A 321 7.96 -21.01 21.52
CA ASP A 321 8.37 -20.13 22.62
C ASP A 321 8.83 -18.75 22.12
N ALA A 322 9.35 -18.67 20.90
CA ALA A 322 9.69 -17.40 20.26
C ALA A 322 8.42 -16.61 19.91
N SER A 323 7.43 -17.27 19.32
CA SER A 323 6.13 -16.65 18.98
C SER A 323 5.44 -16.10 20.23
N LYS A 324 5.37 -16.87 21.31
CA LYS A 324 4.76 -16.45 22.59
C LYS A 324 5.42 -15.22 23.23
N LYS A 325 6.65 -14.91 22.85
CA LYS A 325 7.41 -13.74 23.34
C LYS A 325 7.47 -12.58 22.36
N THR A 326 6.76 -12.68 21.24
CA THR A 326 6.74 -11.67 20.18
C THR A 326 5.30 -11.23 19.93
N TRP A 327 5.06 -9.91 19.95
CA TRP A 327 3.73 -9.30 19.78
C TRP A 327 3.78 -8.23 18.70
N PRO A 328 3.70 -8.58 17.42
CA PRO A 328 3.77 -7.59 16.34
C PRO A 328 2.75 -6.46 16.48
N ALA A 329 1.50 -6.78 16.77
CA ALA A 329 0.43 -5.79 16.92
C ALA A 329 0.59 -4.84 18.12
N GLN A 330 1.52 -5.10 19.03
CA GLN A 330 1.83 -4.27 20.20
C GLN A 330 3.26 -3.70 20.19
N THR A 331 3.98 -3.94 19.11
CA THR A 331 5.36 -3.46 18.94
C THR A 331 5.36 -2.14 18.18
N LYS A 332 6.18 -1.19 18.64
CA LYS A 332 6.36 0.10 18.00
C LYS A 332 6.96 -0.06 16.60
N ILE A 333 6.44 0.72 15.63
CA ILE A 333 7.06 0.85 14.32
C ILE A 333 8.50 1.35 14.49
N ARG A 334 9.48 0.58 14.00
CA ARG A 334 10.90 0.96 14.06
C ARG A 334 11.17 2.19 13.20
N GLU A 335 10.85 2.12 11.91
CA GLU A 335 10.98 3.25 11.01
C GLU A 335 10.14 3.04 9.74
N PHE A 336 9.23 3.97 9.45
CA PHE A 336 8.48 4.01 8.20
C PHE A 336 8.43 5.46 7.73
N ARG A 337 9.31 5.84 6.80
CA ARG A 337 9.38 7.22 6.32
C ARG A 337 9.78 7.37 4.86
N GLY A 338 9.26 8.45 4.24
CA GLY A 338 9.60 8.80 2.86
C GLY A 338 9.18 7.77 1.83
N ASN A 339 8.27 6.86 2.18
CA ASN A 339 7.72 5.87 1.25
C ASN A 339 6.65 6.51 0.36
N VAL A 340 6.49 5.97 -0.84
CA VAL A 340 5.52 6.43 -1.85
C VAL A 340 4.64 5.27 -2.26
N SER A 341 3.34 5.53 -2.45
CA SER A 341 2.41 4.49 -2.89
C SER A 341 1.32 5.08 -3.78
N HIS A 342 1.15 4.55 -4.99
CA HIS A 342 0.23 5.08 -5.97
C HIS A 342 -0.31 4.01 -6.92
N SER A 343 -1.38 4.33 -7.61
CA SER A 343 -1.97 3.46 -8.63
C SER A 343 -2.47 2.11 -8.06
N ASN A 344 -2.87 2.10 -6.78
CA ASN A 344 -3.39 0.92 -6.09
C ASN A 344 -4.90 1.06 -5.84
N PHE A 345 -5.50 0.06 -5.23
CA PHE A 345 -6.81 0.21 -4.60
C PHE A 345 -6.66 0.98 -3.27
N ASP A 346 -5.91 0.44 -2.31
CA ASP A 346 -5.47 1.13 -1.11
C ASP A 346 -3.96 1.35 -1.11
N SER A 347 -3.52 2.53 -0.70
CA SER A 347 -2.09 2.85 -0.65
C SER A 347 -1.41 2.20 0.55
N LEU A 348 -1.89 2.50 1.76
CA LEU A 348 -1.47 1.85 3.01
C LEU A 348 -2.70 1.28 3.71
N MET A 349 -2.72 -0.02 3.88
CA MET A 349 -3.69 -0.75 4.69
C MET A 349 -3.08 -1.01 6.08
N GLN A 350 -3.72 -0.47 7.11
CA GLN A 350 -3.34 -0.65 8.51
C GLN A 350 -4.53 -1.18 9.31
N ASP A 351 -5.22 -2.08 8.74
CA ASP A 351 -6.33 -2.83 9.30
C ASP A 351 -6.23 -4.25 8.77
N ARG A 352 -6.71 -5.22 9.48
CA ARG A 352 -6.67 -6.62 9.11
C ARG A 352 -5.27 -7.24 9.20
N ALA A 353 -5.21 -8.34 9.91
CA ALA A 353 -4.00 -9.12 10.12
C ALA A 353 -4.28 -10.62 10.03
N PRO A 354 -3.27 -11.45 9.72
CA PRO A 354 -3.43 -12.89 9.70
C PRO A 354 -3.67 -13.44 11.12
N THR A 355 -4.55 -14.43 11.19
CA THR A 355 -4.74 -15.28 12.35
C THR A 355 -3.83 -16.52 12.25
N ALA A 356 -3.77 -17.32 13.30
CA ALA A 356 -2.97 -18.54 13.36
C ALA A 356 -3.18 -19.49 12.18
N ASN A 357 -4.38 -19.58 11.65
CA ASN A 357 -4.69 -20.41 10.48
C ASN A 357 -4.53 -19.65 9.14
N GLY A 358 -3.89 -18.49 9.15
CA GLY A 358 -3.61 -17.69 7.95
C GLY A 358 -4.78 -16.87 7.41
N HIS A 359 -5.96 -16.92 8.03
CA HIS A 359 -7.11 -16.12 7.64
C HIS A 359 -6.91 -14.66 8.04
N ILE A 360 -7.47 -13.75 7.28
CA ILE A 360 -7.45 -12.33 7.57
C ILE A 360 -8.64 -11.95 8.43
N ARG A 361 -8.41 -11.16 9.49
CA ARG A 361 -9.46 -10.54 10.31
C ARG A 361 -9.20 -9.05 10.48
N ALA A 362 -10.26 -8.28 10.76
CA ALA A 362 -10.13 -6.88 11.17
C ALA A 362 -9.31 -6.81 12.48
N TRP A 363 -8.28 -5.98 12.48
CA TRP A 363 -7.35 -5.88 13.60
C TRP A 363 -6.62 -4.54 13.56
N GLY A 364 -6.81 -3.74 14.59
CA GLY A 364 -6.02 -2.55 14.82
C GLY A 364 -4.83 -2.86 15.72
N PHE A 365 -3.82 -2.01 15.73
CA PHE A 365 -2.71 -2.17 16.64
C PHE A 365 -2.47 -0.94 17.52
N ILE A 366 -1.89 -1.18 18.69
CA ILE A 366 -1.40 -0.17 19.61
C ILE A 366 -0.05 -0.62 20.18
N ALA A 367 0.95 0.23 20.04
CA ALA A 367 2.28 -0.08 20.54
C ALA A 367 2.45 0.24 22.04
N PHE A 368 3.24 -0.56 22.72
CA PHE A 368 3.59 -0.37 24.12
C PHE A 368 5.10 -0.34 24.31
N ALA A 369 5.58 0.38 25.33
CA ALA A 369 6.99 0.35 25.73
C ALA A 369 7.47 -1.06 26.05
N ASN A 370 6.59 -1.87 26.65
CA ASN A 370 6.77 -3.30 26.83
C ASN A 370 5.54 -4.05 26.30
N PRO A 371 5.62 -4.65 25.09
CA PRO A 371 4.50 -5.36 24.49
C PRO A 371 3.92 -6.50 25.33
N ALA A 372 4.73 -7.13 26.18
CA ALA A 372 4.30 -8.22 27.06
C ALA A 372 3.45 -7.72 28.25
N VAL A 373 3.65 -6.48 28.69
CA VAL A 373 2.98 -5.91 29.87
C VAL A 373 1.77 -5.05 29.49
N ARG A 374 1.87 -4.31 28.39
CA ARG A 374 0.78 -3.50 27.80
C ARG A 374 0.18 -2.44 28.73
N THR A 375 1.03 -1.76 29.51
CA THR A 375 0.59 -0.69 30.42
C THR A 375 0.99 0.70 29.96
N ASP A 376 2.08 0.83 29.21
CA ASP A 376 2.63 2.10 28.76
C ASP A 376 2.53 2.21 27.24
N PRO A 377 1.41 2.73 26.69
CA PRO A 377 1.29 2.92 25.26
C PRO A 377 2.30 3.96 24.77
N VAL A 378 2.87 3.71 23.60
CA VAL A 378 3.84 4.58 22.94
C VAL A 378 3.44 4.90 21.53
N GLU A 379 3.79 6.09 21.06
CA GLU A 379 3.46 6.50 19.70
C GLU A 379 4.26 5.72 18.66
N SER A 380 3.56 5.27 17.63
CA SER A 380 4.12 4.77 16.37
C SER A 380 3.98 5.83 15.29
N VAL A 381 5.04 6.06 14.51
CA VAL A 381 5.10 7.16 13.55
C VAL A 381 5.17 6.65 12.12
N VAL A 382 4.29 7.19 11.27
CA VAL A 382 4.37 7.12 9.80
C VAL A 382 4.74 8.52 9.32
N GLU A 383 5.91 8.67 8.71
CA GLU A 383 6.47 9.97 8.40
C GLU A 383 6.72 10.19 6.91
N ASN A 384 6.32 11.36 6.40
CA ASN A 384 6.58 11.77 5.01
C ASN A 384 6.11 10.74 3.98
N PHE A 385 4.93 10.17 4.19
CA PHE A 385 4.34 9.22 3.28
C PHE A 385 3.59 9.95 2.16
N THR A 386 3.87 9.56 0.91
CA THR A 386 3.20 10.11 -0.28
C THR A 386 2.23 9.09 -0.85
N ALA A 387 0.98 9.49 -1.08
CA ALA A 387 -0.05 8.63 -1.68
C ALA A 387 -0.83 9.38 -2.75
N TYR A 388 -0.86 8.85 -3.98
CA TYR A 388 -1.62 9.48 -5.05
C TYR A 388 -2.25 8.46 -6.01
N LYS A 389 -3.34 8.86 -6.67
CA LYS A 389 -4.03 8.02 -7.65
C LYS A 389 -4.37 6.63 -7.10
N ASN A 390 -4.87 6.56 -5.87
CA ASN A 390 -5.42 5.33 -5.30
C ASN A 390 -6.94 5.36 -5.39
N ARG A 391 -7.53 4.24 -5.81
CA ARG A 391 -8.94 4.17 -6.17
C ARG A 391 -9.86 4.27 -4.96
N ASN A 392 -9.46 3.70 -3.83
CA ASN A 392 -10.16 3.78 -2.57
C ASN A 392 -9.45 4.75 -1.63
N SER A 393 -8.43 4.35 -0.90
CA SER A 393 -7.83 5.22 0.11
C SER A 393 -6.33 5.41 -0.03
N GLY A 394 -5.86 6.61 0.36
CA GLY A 394 -4.46 6.87 0.64
C GLY A 394 -3.99 6.07 1.86
N ILE A 395 -4.73 6.14 2.97
CA ILE A 395 -4.55 5.26 4.12
C ILE A 395 -5.91 4.75 4.58
N TRP A 396 -6.04 3.46 4.77
CA TRP A 396 -7.06 2.85 5.62
C TRP A 396 -6.39 2.45 6.93
N GLY A 397 -6.56 3.29 7.97
CA GLY A 397 -5.86 3.15 9.23
C GLY A 397 -6.80 2.71 10.36
N ARG A 398 -6.37 1.72 11.15
CA ARG A 398 -7.00 1.31 12.39
C ARG A 398 -5.95 1.13 13.47
N GLY A 399 -6.23 1.70 14.63
CA GLY A 399 -5.34 1.58 15.78
C GLY A 399 -5.28 2.86 16.59
N GLU A 400 -4.44 2.87 17.61
CA GLU A 400 -4.33 3.95 18.59
C GLU A 400 -2.87 4.35 18.80
N MET A 401 -2.65 5.57 19.25
CA MET A 401 -1.32 6.16 19.48
C MET A 401 -0.47 6.22 18.19
N HIS A 402 -1.10 6.43 17.05
CA HIS A 402 -0.40 6.62 15.79
C HIS A 402 -0.22 8.11 15.47
N VAL A 403 0.96 8.45 15.00
CA VAL A 403 1.27 9.79 14.49
C VAL A 403 1.57 9.68 13.00
N TYR A 404 0.70 10.26 12.20
CA TYR A 404 0.88 10.39 10.76
C TYR A 404 1.36 11.82 10.48
N LYS A 405 2.63 11.97 10.15
CA LYS A 405 3.27 13.27 10.03
C LYS A 405 3.81 13.54 8.65
N GLY A 406 3.50 14.72 8.11
CA GLY A 406 4.05 15.14 6.82
C GLY A 406 3.53 14.32 5.64
N LEU A 407 2.26 13.87 5.69
CA LEU A 407 1.63 13.17 4.59
C LEU A 407 1.50 14.09 3.38
N LYS A 408 1.68 13.53 2.17
CA LYS A 408 1.56 14.24 0.89
C LYS A 408 0.63 13.45 -0.02
N PHE A 409 -0.64 13.81 -0.03
CA PHE A 409 -1.67 13.06 -0.72
C PHE A 409 -2.29 13.84 -1.87
N ALA A 410 -2.50 13.17 -3.01
CA ALA A 410 -3.18 13.76 -4.16
C ALA A 410 -4.05 12.73 -4.89
N ASP A 411 -5.18 13.17 -5.43
CA ASP A 411 -6.01 12.35 -6.32
C ASP A 411 -6.37 10.97 -5.76
N ASN A 412 -6.58 10.81 -4.46
CA ASN A 412 -7.12 9.58 -3.90
C ASN A 412 -8.66 9.64 -3.87
N GLY A 413 -9.33 8.52 -3.96
CA GLY A 413 -10.77 8.47 -3.76
C GLY A 413 -11.15 9.02 -2.37
N ILE A 414 -10.43 8.55 -1.36
CA ILE A 414 -10.43 9.06 0.00
C ILE A 414 -8.97 9.22 0.43
N GLY A 415 -8.59 10.36 0.95
CA GLY A 415 -7.21 10.54 1.42
C GLY A 415 -6.90 9.63 2.60
N PHE A 416 -7.68 9.72 3.67
CA PHE A 416 -7.48 8.91 4.87
C PHE A 416 -8.81 8.51 5.51
N THR A 417 -9.07 7.21 5.62
CA THR A 417 -10.13 6.64 6.47
C THR A 417 -9.52 6.25 7.81
N HIS A 418 -9.94 6.89 8.91
CA HIS A 418 -9.31 6.74 10.21
C HIS A 418 -10.24 6.08 11.23
N ALA A 419 -9.95 4.83 11.54
CA ALA A 419 -10.62 4.04 12.55
C ALA A 419 -9.81 3.95 13.84
N GLY A 420 -10.48 3.88 14.98
CA GLY A 420 -9.88 3.64 16.28
C GLY A 420 -9.34 2.21 16.42
N GLY A 421 -8.88 1.92 17.60
CA GLY A 421 -8.15 0.69 17.86
C GLY A 421 -9.00 -0.55 18.01
N ASN A 422 -8.50 -1.42 18.82
CA ASN A 422 -9.15 -2.68 19.13
C ASN A 422 -10.41 -2.44 19.98
N PHE A 423 -11.51 -3.10 19.67
CA PHE A 423 -12.80 -2.96 20.37
C PHE A 423 -12.68 -3.07 21.89
N ASP A 424 -11.73 -3.84 22.40
CA ASP A 424 -11.49 -4.02 23.84
C ASP A 424 -10.88 -2.78 24.51
N ARG A 425 -10.42 -1.79 23.74
CA ARG A 425 -9.68 -0.62 24.22
C ARG A 425 -10.16 0.73 23.69
N SER A 426 -11.21 0.74 22.88
CA SER A 426 -11.79 1.94 22.28
C SER A 426 -12.31 2.98 23.29
N PHE A 427 -12.34 2.65 24.56
CA PHE A 427 -12.74 3.55 25.65
C PHE A 427 -11.55 4.19 26.39
N TYR A 428 -10.32 3.87 26.01
CA TYR A 428 -9.16 4.54 26.60
C TYR A 428 -8.89 5.85 25.89
N PRO A 429 -8.37 6.87 26.60
CA PRO A 429 -8.11 8.19 26.02
C PRO A 429 -6.84 8.22 25.13
N PHE A 430 -6.67 7.21 24.31
CA PHE A 430 -5.54 7.13 23.39
C PHE A 430 -5.93 7.81 22.09
N THR A 431 -5.13 8.76 21.67
CA THR A 431 -5.40 9.57 20.49
C THR A 431 -4.40 9.27 19.39
N SER A 432 -4.91 9.06 18.19
CA SER A 432 -4.10 9.08 16.97
C SER A 432 -4.25 10.43 16.29
N ARG A 433 -3.19 10.90 15.60
CA ARG A 433 -3.21 12.23 15.01
C ARG A 433 -2.58 12.28 13.64
N VAL A 434 -3.10 13.18 12.81
CA VAL A 434 -2.57 13.55 11.50
C VAL A 434 -2.08 14.99 11.57
N VAL A 435 -0.80 15.19 11.36
CA VAL A 435 -0.17 16.49 11.56
C VAL A 435 0.71 16.92 10.38
N ASP A 436 0.81 18.23 10.16
CA ASP A 436 1.74 18.84 9.19
C ASP A 436 1.60 18.27 7.77
N SER A 437 0.39 17.94 7.34
CA SER A 437 0.13 17.18 6.12
C SER A 437 -0.60 17.98 5.05
N VAL A 438 -0.45 17.59 3.79
CA VAL A 438 -1.16 18.18 2.65
C VAL A 438 -2.00 17.14 1.94
N PHE A 439 -3.25 17.51 1.66
CA PHE A 439 -4.22 16.70 0.93
C PHE A 439 -4.74 17.48 -0.27
N VAL A 440 -4.58 16.93 -1.47
CA VAL A 440 -5.03 17.53 -2.72
C VAL A 440 -6.13 16.67 -3.32
N GLY A 441 -7.31 17.22 -3.52
CA GLY A 441 -8.46 16.49 -4.09
C GLY A 441 -8.29 16.23 -5.58
N GLU A 442 -7.88 17.26 -6.31
CA GLU A 442 -7.54 17.17 -7.73
C GLU A 442 -6.25 17.94 -8.00
N SER A 443 -5.22 17.20 -8.39
CA SER A 443 -3.91 17.75 -8.75
C SER A 443 -3.83 18.15 -10.22
N GLY A 444 -2.62 18.50 -10.69
CA GLY A 444 -2.31 18.67 -12.12
C GLY A 444 -2.31 17.36 -12.92
N ASN A 445 -2.26 16.22 -12.24
CA ASN A 445 -2.26 14.90 -12.88
C ASN A 445 -3.67 14.51 -13.34
N ILE A 446 -4.01 14.82 -14.58
CA ILE A 446 -5.31 14.47 -15.15
C ILE A 446 -5.47 12.97 -15.44
N GLY A 447 -4.39 12.21 -15.42
CA GLY A 447 -4.38 10.78 -15.76
C GLY A 447 -4.66 10.53 -17.25
N ASN A 448 -5.21 9.36 -17.55
CA ASN A 448 -5.54 8.89 -18.89
C ASN A 448 -7.05 8.60 -18.98
N PRO A 449 -7.92 9.60 -19.12
CA PRO A 449 -9.36 9.40 -19.14
C PRO A 449 -9.78 8.51 -20.33
N ARG A 450 -10.48 7.41 -20.05
CA ARG A 450 -10.92 6.42 -21.05
C ARG A 450 -12.40 6.09 -20.99
N ALA A 451 -12.95 6.00 -19.79
CA ALA A 451 -14.38 5.80 -19.64
C ALA A 451 -15.16 7.03 -20.13
N PRO A 452 -16.38 6.87 -20.68
CA PRO A 452 -17.19 8.01 -21.12
C PRO A 452 -17.37 9.08 -20.04
N SER A 453 -17.52 8.67 -18.79
CA SER A 453 -17.61 9.58 -17.64
C SER A 453 -16.32 10.38 -17.42
N GLU A 454 -15.16 9.76 -17.56
CA GLU A 454 -13.85 10.40 -17.41
C GLU A 454 -13.57 11.39 -18.55
N ILE A 455 -13.90 10.99 -19.80
CA ILE A 455 -13.77 11.86 -20.96
C ILE A 455 -14.66 13.10 -20.80
N ALA A 456 -15.89 12.91 -20.36
CA ALA A 456 -16.81 14.01 -20.10
C ALA A 456 -16.34 14.92 -18.94
N TYR A 457 -15.69 14.35 -17.95
CA TYR A 457 -15.12 15.07 -16.80
C TYR A 457 -13.79 15.76 -17.12
N GLY A 458 -13.04 15.25 -18.10
CA GLY A 458 -11.75 15.79 -18.53
C GLY A 458 -10.56 15.29 -17.74
N ARG A 459 -10.73 14.24 -16.91
CA ARG A 459 -9.66 13.54 -16.18
C ARG A 459 -10.09 12.15 -15.77
N SER A 460 -9.12 11.29 -15.44
CA SER A 460 -9.41 9.99 -14.84
C SER A 460 -10.04 10.13 -13.45
N LEU A 461 -10.90 9.20 -13.10
CA LEU A 461 -11.68 9.21 -11.86
C LEU A 461 -11.35 7.99 -11.01
N PRO A 462 -11.34 8.10 -9.66
CA PRO A 462 -11.11 6.97 -8.78
C PRO A 462 -12.19 5.89 -8.94
N GLN A 463 -13.42 6.30 -9.27
CA GLN A 463 -14.59 5.44 -9.45
C GLN A 463 -15.31 5.78 -10.76
N PRO A 464 -14.81 5.36 -11.94
CA PRO A 464 -15.39 5.77 -13.22
C PRO A 464 -16.84 5.32 -13.43
N LYS A 465 -17.26 4.22 -12.79
CA LYS A 465 -18.65 3.72 -12.81
C LYS A 465 -19.59 4.56 -11.93
N VAL A 466 -19.04 5.40 -11.06
CA VAL A 466 -19.77 6.28 -10.14
C VAL A 466 -19.12 7.66 -10.16
N PRO A 467 -19.28 8.41 -11.26
CA PRO A 467 -18.53 9.65 -11.48
C PRO A 467 -18.84 10.75 -10.46
N ASP A 468 -19.95 10.65 -9.77
CA ASP A 468 -20.33 11.53 -8.67
C ASP A 468 -19.84 11.05 -7.29
N PHE A 469 -18.92 10.07 -7.25
CA PHE A 469 -18.28 9.63 -6.02
C PHE A 469 -17.68 10.83 -5.26
N PRO A 470 -18.11 11.06 -4.01
CA PRO A 470 -17.66 12.21 -3.23
C PRO A 470 -16.24 11.98 -2.75
N ILE A 471 -15.23 12.52 -3.43
CA ILE A 471 -13.86 12.49 -2.93
C ILE A 471 -13.76 13.29 -1.64
N ARG A 472 -12.95 12.81 -0.69
CA ARG A 472 -12.69 13.48 0.59
C ARG A 472 -11.21 13.35 0.94
N ALA A 473 -10.70 14.32 1.69
CA ALA A 473 -9.33 14.26 2.19
C ALA A 473 -9.22 13.33 3.39
N TYR A 474 -10.16 13.45 4.31
CA TYR A 474 -10.14 12.71 5.57
C TYR A 474 -11.55 12.35 5.99
N GLU A 475 -11.71 11.14 6.50
CA GLU A 475 -12.97 10.71 7.09
C GLU A 475 -12.77 10.09 8.47
N PHE A 476 -13.53 10.58 9.44
CA PHE A 476 -13.67 9.97 10.75
C PHE A 476 -14.51 8.69 10.61
N TYR A 477 -13.96 7.57 11.05
CA TYR A 477 -14.72 6.32 11.20
C TYR A 477 -15.33 6.23 12.60
N ASP A 478 -14.55 6.57 13.61
CA ASP A 478 -14.89 6.58 15.03
C ASP A 478 -14.02 7.62 15.79
N TYR A 479 -13.41 7.31 16.91
CA TYR A 479 -12.68 8.21 17.81
C TYR A 479 -11.50 7.49 18.51
N HIS A 480 -10.49 8.15 19.09
CA HIS A 480 -10.23 9.58 19.22
C HIS A 480 -9.19 10.00 18.18
N HIS A 481 -9.47 10.99 17.37
CA HIS A 481 -8.56 11.40 16.30
C HIS A 481 -8.37 12.91 16.28
N GLU A 482 -7.14 13.34 16.01
CA GLU A 482 -6.78 14.76 15.92
C GLU A 482 -6.24 15.08 14.53
N LEU A 483 -6.75 16.16 13.94
CA LEU A 483 -6.20 16.81 12.75
C LEU A 483 -5.59 18.13 13.17
N ASP A 484 -4.28 18.32 12.95
CA ASP A 484 -3.58 19.50 13.38
C ASP A 484 -2.57 20.00 12.35
N ASN A 485 -2.65 21.27 12.00
CA ASN A 485 -1.78 21.94 11.04
C ASN A 485 -1.75 21.25 9.65
N ASN A 486 -2.93 20.92 9.11
CA ASN A 486 -3.05 20.29 7.80
C ASN A 486 -3.53 21.28 6.73
N THR A 487 -3.13 21.06 5.48
CA THR A 487 -3.56 21.85 4.33
C THR A 487 -4.40 21.00 3.39
N PHE A 488 -5.57 21.50 3.04
CA PHE A 488 -6.52 20.85 2.13
C PHE A 488 -6.69 21.70 0.87
N VAL A 489 -6.55 21.09 -0.30
CA VAL A 489 -6.52 21.80 -1.59
C VAL A 489 -7.46 21.14 -2.58
N ASN A 490 -8.26 21.93 -3.31
CA ASN A 490 -9.12 21.50 -4.41
C ASN A 490 -10.17 20.43 -4.01
N TYR A 491 -10.92 20.72 -2.95
CA TYR A 491 -12.10 19.94 -2.54
C TYR A 491 -13.36 20.81 -2.67
N GLU A 492 -13.71 21.21 -3.89
CA GLU A 492 -14.90 22.01 -4.19
C GLU A 492 -15.96 21.19 -4.93
N ASP A 493 -17.22 21.48 -4.63
CA ASP A 493 -18.35 20.96 -5.39
C ASP A 493 -18.24 21.38 -6.87
N ASN A 494 -18.64 20.50 -7.75
CA ASN A 494 -18.76 20.80 -9.17
C ASN A 494 -20.08 20.27 -9.76
N ALA A 495 -20.24 20.35 -11.08
CA ALA A 495 -21.47 19.92 -11.74
C ALA A 495 -21.72 18.40 -11.61
N THR A 496 -20.68 17.61 -11.44
CA THR A 496 -20.76 16.14 -11.40
C THR A 496 -20.87 15.60 -10.00
N ARG A 497 -20.12 16.18 -9.03
CA ARG A 497 -20.04 15.62 -7.68
C ARG A 497 -20.08 16.69 -6.58
N LYS A 498 -20.43 16.23 -5.39
CA LYS A 498 -20.26 16.94 -4.13
C LYS A 498 -19.00 16.42 -3.44
N THR A 499 -18.32 17.28 -2.67
CA THR A 499 -17.08 16.95 -1.99
C THR A 499 -16.86 17.84 -0.76
N GLY A 500 -15.83 17.57 -0.01
CA GLY A 500 -15.31 18.38 1.08
C GLY A 500 -14.06 17.76 1.67
N ALA A 501 -13.27 18.54 2.39
CA ALA A 501 -12.01 18.07 2.94
C ALA A 501 -12.25 17.01 4.04
N ILE A 502 -13.10 17.30 5.00
CA ILE A 502 -13.36 16.45 6.17
C ILE A 502 -14.76 15.86 6.08
N SER A 503 -14.88 14.58 6.39
CA SER A 503 -16.14 13.85 6.34
C SER A 503 -16.17 12.77 7.42
N GLU A 504 -17.23 12.00 7.41
CA GLU A 504 -17.38 10.74 8.12
C GLU A 504 -17.27 9.57 7.17
N LEU A 505 -17.09 8.37 7.70
CA LEU A 505 -17.24 7.14 6.92
C LEU A 505 -18.68 7.03 6.43
N LEU A 506 -18.88 6.99 5.12
CA LEU A 506 -20.19 7.19 4.52
C LEU A 506 -21.18 6.04 4.71
N PHE A 507 -20.70 4.82 5.01
CA PHE A 507 -21.61 3.67 5.17
C PHE A 507 -21.91 3.32 6.60
N SER A 508 -21.00 3.62 7.52
CA SER A 508 -21.09 3.19 8.91
C SER A 508 -20.24 4.11 9.74
N SER A 509 -20.79 5.23 10.15
CA SER A 509 -20.04 6.16 10.98
C SER A 509 -20.38 5.97 12.45
N PHE A 510 -19.32 5.78 13.23
CA PHE A 510 -19.35 5.83 14.69
C PHE A 510 -18.65 7.08 15.22
N ALA A 511 -18.48 8.08 14.37
CA ALA A 511 -17.71 9.29 14.65
C ALA A 511 -18.40 10.29 15.58
N MET A 512 -19.34 9.83 16.41
CA MET A 512 -20.04 10.67 17.39
C MET A 512 -19.17 10.89 18.63
N SER A 513 -18.13 11.69 18.50
CA SER A 513 -17.26 12.01 19.62
C SER A 513 -16.79 13.46 19.60
N THR A 514 -17.02 14.14 20.71
CA THR A 514 -16.49 15.48 20.96
C THR A 514 -14.96 15.50 21.14
N THR A 515 -14.34 14.33 21.18
CA THR A 515 -12.89 14.17 21.30
C THR A 515 -12.17 14.03 19.97
N ASN A 516 -12.90 13.95 18.85
CA ASN A 516 -12.34 14.17 17.53
C ASN A 516 -12.10 15.67 17.35
N THR A 517 -10.89 16.08 16.99
CA THR A 517 -10.53 17.50 16.98
C THR A 517 -9.89 17.92 15.66
N VAL A 518 -10.12 19.18 15.31
CA VAL A 518 -9.46 19.85 14.17
C VAL A 518 -8.91 21.19 14.64
N ALA A 519 -7.67 21.48 14.31
CA ALA A 519 -7.04 22.75 14.59
C ALA A 519 -6.03 23.17 13.50
N ARG A 520 -5.75 24.47 13.41
CA ARG A 520 -4.68 25.08 12.57
C ARG A 520 -4.70 24.61 11.12
N SER A 521 -5.88 24.32 10.58
CA SER A 521 -6.00 23.79 9.22
C SER A 521 -6.18 24.91 8.19
N THR A 522 -5.68 24.69 6.97
CA THR A 522 -5.78 25.63 5.85
C THR A 522 -6.60 25.00 4.72
N PHE A 523 -7.56 25.74 4.19
CA PHE A 523 -8.43 25.30 3.10
C PHE A 523 -8.21 26.20 1.88
N ILE A 524 -7.67 25.64 0.78
CA ILE A 524 -7.38 26.34 -0.47
C ILE A 524 -8.28 25.77 -1.56
N LYS A 525 -9.28 26.53 -2.02
CA LYS A 525 -10.30 26.01 -2.93
C LYS A 525 -10.85 24.67 -2.41
N ALA A 526 -11.16 24.64 -1.13
CA ALA A 526 -11.61 23.44 -0.46
C ALA A 526 -12.76 23.77 0.49
N LYS A 527 -13.88 23.10 0.31
CA LYS A 527 -14.98 23.11 1.28
C LYS A 527 -14.52 22.35 2.52
N PRO A 528 -14.60 22.96 3.73
CA PRO A 528 -14.04 22.34 4.93
C PRO A 528 -14.62 20.97 5.27
N ALA A 529 -15.94 20.81 5.15
CA ALA A 529 -16.62 19.58 5.51
C ALA A 529 -17.64 19.15 4.45
N TYR A 530 -17.86 17.85 4.33
CA TYR A 530 -18.90 17.24 3.52
C TYR A 530 -19.64 16.18 4.33
N PHE A 531 -20.93 16.37 4.44
CA PHE A 531 -21.85 15.39 5.01
C PHE A 531 -22.94 15.10 3.99
N PRO A 532 -23.18 13.83 3.65
CA PRO A 532 -24.31 13.48 2.81
C PRO A 532 -25.63 13.78 3.53
N PRO A 533 -26.73 14.04 2.80
CA PRO A 533 -28.04 14.20 3.40
C PRO A 533 -28.41 12.96 4.24
N MET A 534 -28.93 13.19 5.43
CA MET A 534 -29.34 12.11 6.34
C MET A 534 -30.70 11.50 6.01
N GLU A 535 -31.50 12.17 5.17
CA GLU A 535 -32.85 11.74 4.83
C GLU A 535 -32.92 10.96 3.53
N GLY A 536 -33.78 9.93 3.49
CA GLY A 536 -34.16 9.20 2.29
C GLY A 536 -33.17 8.15 1.84
N ASN A 537 -33.32 7.73 0.59
CA ASN A 537 -32.46 6.72 -0.05
C ASN A 537 -31.08 7.30 -0.43
N ASN A 538 -30.36 7.76 0.56
CA ASN A 538 -29.01 8.22 0.34
C ASN A 538 -28.10 7.00 0.14
N ARG A 539 -27.70 6.76 -1.12
CA ARG A 539 -26.83 5.64 -1.48
C ARG A 539 -25.45 5.69 -0.79
N TRP A 540 -25.10 6.84 -0.24
CA TRP A 540 -23.81 7.05 0.42
C TRP A 540 -23.83 6.73 1.92
N SER A 541 -24.98 6.44 2.47
CA SER A 541 -25.17 6.13 3.90
C SER A 541 -25.71 4.72 4.15
N ASN A 542 -25.77 3.87 3.12
CA ASN A 542 -26.09 2.46 3.29
C ASN A 542 -24.82 1.71 3.68
N ASP A 543 -24.84 1.06 4.81
CA ASP A 543 -23.83 0.11 5.20
C ASP A 543 -24.15 -1.33 4.75
N ASP A 544 -23.16 -2.17 4.72
CA ASP A 544 -23.31 -3.60 4.44
C ASP A 544 -24.13 -4.35 5.49
N TRP A 545 -24.56 -3.67 6.54
CA TRP A 545 -25.33 -4.20 7.67
C TRP A 545 -26.81 -3.94 7.53
N GLY A 546 -27.23 -3.37 6.42
CA GLY A 546 -28.63 -3.05 6.12
C GLY A 546 -29.18 -1.86 6.89
N ASN A 547 -28.31 -1.08 7.49
CA ASN A 547 -28.70 0.14 8.18
C ASN A 547 -28.69 1.32 7.20
N THR A 548 -29.77 2.03 7.13
CA THR A 548 -29.88 3.28 6.40
C THR A 548 -29.80 4.43 7.38
N SER A 549 -28.97 5.40 7.10
CA SER A 549 -28.89 6.63 7.88
C SER A 549 -27.86 6.67 9.00
N TYR A 550 -26.64 6.63 8.61
CA TYR A 550 -25.64 6.99 9.53
C TYR A 550 -24.90 8.16 9.06
N GLY A 551 -24.76 9.03 9.65
CA GLY A 551 -24.05 10.16 9.33
C GLY A 551 -24.02 11.12 10.52
N ASN A 552 -24.30 10.62 11.69
CA ASN A 552 -24.16 11.39 12.89
C ASN A 552 -22.70 11.50 13.24
N THR A 553 -22.09 12.61 12.86
CA THR A 553 -20.73 12.92 13.29
C THR A 553 -20.70 14.24 14.04
N VAL A 554 -19.76 14.33 14.94
CA VAL A 554 -19.39 15.57 15.59
C VAL A 554 -17.88 15.60 15.74
N PHE A 555 -17.27 16.75 15.50
CA PHE A 555 -15.90 17.00 15.85
C PHE A 555 -15.71 18.43 16.34
N HIS A 556 -14.70 18.64 17.14
CA HIS A 556 -14.41 19.89 17.81
C HIS A 556 -13.48 20.76 16.95
N ASP A 557 -13.94 21.94 16.56
CA ASP A 557 -13.16 22.98 15.91
C ASP A 557 -12.49 23.85 16.98
N GLN A 558 -11.29 23.45 17.39
CA GLN A 558 -10.62 24.01 18.57
C GLN A 558 -10.29 25.50 18.45
N ASP A 559 -9.84 25.91 17.28
CA ASP A 559 -9.37 27.27 17.03
C ASP A 559 -10.27 28.10 16.09
N GLY A 560 -11.39 27.51 15.66
CA GLY A 560 -12.30 28.16 14.72
C GLY A 560 -11.84 28.13 13.27
N THR A 561 -10.91 27.26 12.94
CA THR A 561 -10.32 27.14 11.57
C THR A 561 -11.38 26.76 10.53
N ILE A 562 -12.47 26.12 10.94
CA ILE A 562 -13.59 25.68 10.10
C ILE A 562 -14.77 26.62 10.19
N THR A 563 -15.23 26.90 11.40
CA THR A 563 -16.46 27.63 11.68
C THR A 563 -16.27 29.13 11.79
N GLY A 564 -15.03 29.59 11.99
CA GLY A 564 -14.71 30.98 12.35
C GLY A 564 -14.90 31.30 13.84
N VAL A 565 -15.35 30.32 14.65
CA VAL A 565 -15.59 30.48 16.09
C VAL A 565 -14.76 29.44 16.85
N PRO A 566 -13.74 29.85 17.60
CA PRO A 566 -12.97 28.93 18.43
C PRO A 566 -13.85 28.19 19.45
N ASP A 567 -13.42 26.99 19.81
CA ASP A 567 -14.11 26.11 20.78
C ASP A 567 -15.56 25.79 20.38
N SER A 568 -15.77 25.56 19.07
CA SER A 568 -17.08 25.23 18.50
C SER A 568 -17.11 23.80 17.98
N TYR A 569 -18.30 23.32 17.60
CA TYR A 569 -18.47 21.96 17.08
C TYR A 569 -19.06 21.97 15.68
N VAL A 570 -18.50 21.14 14.82
CA VAL A 570 -19.05 20.86 13.49
C VAL A 570 -19.86 19.59 13.57
N ILE A 571 -21.11 19.66 13.17
CA ILE A 571 -22.07 18.55 13.21
C ILE A 571 -22.82 18.46 11.89
N ASN A 572 -23.26 17.27 11.54
CA ASN A 572 -24.27 17.10 10.51
C ASN A 572 -25.68 17.36 11.08
N THR A 573 -26.70 17.30 10.26
CA THR A 573 -28.07 17.74 10.59
C THR A 573 -28.70 16.87 11.67
N LEU A 574 -28.73 17.36 12.89
CA LEU A 574 -29.42 16.73 14.02
C LEU A 574 -30.57 17.63 14.51
N SER A 575 -31.58 17.04 15.13
CA SER A 575 -32.53 17.81 15.90
C SER A 575 -31.82 18.48 17.09
N GLY A 576 -32.28 19.63 17.52
CA GLY A 576 -31.67 20.33 18.67
C GLY A 576 -31.62 19.48 19.94
N VAL A 577 -32.56 18.55 20.12
CA VAL A 577 -32.60 17.62 21.27
C VAL A 577 -31.49 16.56 21.15
N ASP A 578 -31.30 16.00 19.97
CA ASP A 578 -30.25 15.00 19.74
C ASP A 578 -28.86 15.59 19.95
N LEU A 579 -28.65 16.83 19.50
CA LEU A 579 -27.40 17.55 19.70
C LEU A 579 -27.12 17.77 21.19
N MET A 580 -28.10 18.17 21.96
CA MET A 580 -27.94 18.43 23.40
C MET A 580 -27.60 17.14 24.15
N LEU A 581 -28.25 16.03 23.81
CA LEU A 581 -27.93 14.70 24.34
C LEU A 581 -26.49 14.28 23.98
N LEU A 582 -26.09 14.46 22.73
CA LEU A 582 -24.78 14.07 22.24
C LEU A 582 -23.66 14.83 22.95
N LEU A 583 -23.81 16.11 23.15
CA LEU A 583 -22.85 16.98 23.81
C LEU A 583 -22.90 16.91 25.35
N GLY A 584 -23.83 16.14 25.89
CA GLY A 584 -24.03 16.08 27.35
C GLY A 584 -24.51 17.39 27.98
N LEU A 585 -25.05 18.27 27.16
CA LEU A 585 -25.56 19.57 27.62
C LEU A 585 -26.98 19.43 28.17
N SER A 586 -27.27 20.04 29.30
CA SER A 586 -28.65 20.13 29.82
C SER A 586 -29.41 21.19 29.04
N ALA A 587 -30.49 20.80 28.36
CA ALA A 587 -31.42 21.76 27.77
C ALA A 587 -32.21 22.43 28.87
N THR A 588 -31.96 23.69 29.15
CA THR A 588 -32.96 24.58 29.73
C THR A 588 -33.77 25.14 28.57
N LEU A 589 -34.93 24.54 28.34
CA LEU A 589 -35.92 25.15 27.45
C LEU A 589 -36.41 26.44 28.15
N GLY A 590 -35.98 27.59 27.65
CA GLY A 590 -36.49 28.88 27.97
C GLY A 590 -37.66 29.26 27.06
#